data_ca7c25d52acb7536c4252aa485489b59
#
_entry.id   ca7c25d52acb7536c4252aa485489b59
#
_cell.length_a   1.000
_cell.length_b   1.000
_cell.length_c   1.000
_cell.angle_alpha   90.00
_cell.angle_beta   90.00
_cell.angle_gamma   90.00
#
_symmetry.space_group_name_H-M   'P 1'
#
loop_
_entity.id
_entity.type
_entity.pdbx_description
1 polymer ?
#
loop_
_entity_poly.entity_id
_entity_poly.type
_entity_poly.pdbx_seq_one_letter_code
_entity_poly.pdbx_strand_id
1 'polypeptide(L)'
;MKLKIIKIFNNNSIAALSDELGDIILTGSGIGFQKKIGDLVDESRIEKTYIFKEKVEKRIRRGINDIEPIYYEITSLLVSKATEQLNTQFYGEIFLAISDHIACLLYTSDAADEL
;
A
#
# COMPACT_ATOMS: atom_id res chain seq x y z
N MET A 1 18.92 6.08 -6.34
CA MET A 1 17.62 6.50 -5.81
C MET A 1 17.51 6.07 -4.36
N LYS A 2 17.23 6.99 -3.45
CA LYS A 2 17.05 6.65 -2.04
C LYS A 2 15.58 6.36 -1.77
N LEU A 3 15.31 5.17 -1.25
CA LEU A 3 13.97 4.75 -0.86
C LEU A 3 13.96 4.51 0.63
N LYS A 4 13.21 5.33 1.36
CA LYS A 4 13.14 5.28 2.81
C LYS A 4 11.77 4.79 3.25
N ILE A 5 11.73 3.81 4.13
CA ILE A 5 10.47 3.25 4.60
C ILE A 5 9.73 4.25 5.48
N ILE A 6 8.47 4.54 5.13
CA ILE A 6 7.60 5.43 5.90
C ILE A 6 6.47 4.68 6.59
N LYS A 7 6.13 3.48 6.13
CA LYS A 7 5.17 2.61 6.81
C LYS A 7 5.38 1.16 6.38
N ILE A 8 5.17 0.23 7.30
CA ILE A 8 5.23 -1.20 7.02
C ILE A 8 3.83 -1.77 7.21
N PHE A 9 3.24 -2.31 6.13
CA PHE A 9 1.91 -2.90 6.20
C PHE A 9 1.98 -4.35 6.65
N ASN A 10 2.94 -5.09 6.10
CA ASN A 10 3.23 -6.47 6.48
C ASN A 10 4.63 -6.81 5.95
N ASN A 11 5.04 -8.08 6.05
CA ASN A 11 6.36 -8.50 5.59
C ASN A 11 6.58 -8.32 4.09
N ASN A 12 5.52 -8.20 3.31
CA ASN A 12 5.58 -8.18 1.85
C ASN A 12 5.12 -6.86 1.22
N SER A 13 4.71 -5.88 2.04
CA SER A 13 4.17 -4.61 1.54
C SER A 13 4.60 -3.46 2.45
N ILE A 14 5.13 -2.42 1.84
CA ILE A 14 5.57 -1.21 2.57
C ILE A 14 5.20 0.04 1.78
N ALA A 15 5.16 1.16 2.48
CA ALA A 15 5.16 2.47 1.84
C ALA A 15 6.54 3.08 2.04
N ALA A 16 7.03 3.75 1.01
CA ALA A 16 8.36 4.37 1.03
C ALA A 16 8.32 5.76 0.43
N LEU A 17 9.29 6.57 0.80
CA LEU A 17 9.50 7.89 0.23
C LEU A 17 10.66 7.82 -0.75
N SER A 18 10.39 8.22 -1.99
CA SER A 18 11.38 8.32 -3.05
C SER A 18 11.71 9.78 -3.31
N ASP A 19 12.98 10.08 -3.52
CA ASP A 19 13.44 11.43 -3.87
C ASP A 19 12.80 11.92 -5.16
N GLU A 20 12.56 11.02 -6.10
CA GLU A 20 12.05 11.36 -7.43
C GLU A 20 10.54 11.21 -7.55
N LEU A 21 9.98 10.19 -6.91
CA LEU A 21 8.58 9.81 -7.11
C LEU A 21 7.65 10.21 -5.96
N GLY A 22 8.22 10.71 -4.86
CA GLY A 22 7.44 11.01 -3.65
C GLY A 22 7.06 9.73 -2.93
N ASP A 23 5.86 9.72 -2.31
CA ASP A 23 5.38 8.54 -1.61
C ASP A 23 4.99 7.45 -2.62
N ILE A 24 5.44 6.23 -2.38
CA ILE A 24 5.14 5.07 -3.23
C ILE A 24 4.81 3.87 -2.38
N ILE A 25 4.13 2.89 -2.97
CA ILE A 25 3.86 1.61 -2.34
C ILE A 25 4.71 0.56 -3.06
N LEU A 26 5.42 -0.23 -2.27
CA LEU A 26 6.29 -1.30 -2.77
C LEU A 26 5.81 -2.63 -2.24
N THR A 27 5.77 -3.63 -3.11
CA THR A 27 5.47 -5.00 -2.73
C THR A 27 6.59 -5.92 -3.18
N GLY A 28 6.81 -6.96 -2.40
CA GLY A 28 7.84 -7.96 -2.69
C GLY A 28 8.03 -8.87 -1.50
N SER A 29 8.39 -10.12 -1.76
CA SER A 29 8.57 -11.12 -0.71
C SER A 29 9.64 -10.67 0.28
N GLY A 30 9.25 -10.51 1.54
CA GLY A 30 10.15 -10.15 2.62
C GLY A 30 10.63 -8.70 2.63
N ILE A 31 10.06 -7.83 1.80
CA ILE A 31 10.52 -6.43 1.68
C ILE A 31 10.38 -5.66 3.00
N GLY A 32 9.39 -6.00 3.82
CA GLY A 32 9.17 -5.39 5.14
C GLY A 32 9.71 -6.22 6.30
N PHE A 33 10.25 -7.41 6.03
CA PHE A 33 10.70 -8.33 7.07
C PHE A 33 11.91 -7.77 7.81
N GLN A 34 11.81 -7.70 9.13
CA GLN A 34 12.85 -7.17 10.03
C GLN A 34 13.25 -5.73 9.70
N LYS A 35 12.36 -4.96 9.10
CA LYS A 35 12.58 -3.55 8.79
C LYS A 35 11.80 -2.66 9.74
N LYS A 36 12.26 -1.42 9.87
CA LYS A 36 11.63 -0.40 10.70
C LYS A 36 11.40 0.87 9.89
N ILE A 37 10.48 1.69 10.34
CA ILE A 37 10.24 3.01 9.74
C ILE A 37 11.55 3.81 9.81
N GLY A 38 11.96 4.36 8.68
CA GLY A 38 13.21 5.09 8.55
C GLY A 38 14.34 4.27 7.94
N ASP A 39 14.21 2.96 7.87
CA ASP A 39 15.22 2.11 7.23
C ASP A 39 15.20 2.30 5.72
N LEU A 40 16.32 2.01 5.08
CA LEU A 40 16.40 1.98 3.62
C LEU A 40 15.75 0.70 3.10
N VAL A 41 15.09 0.83 1.95
CA VAL A 41 14.44 -0.30 1.29
C VAL A 41 15.51 -1.22 0.66
N ASP A 42 15.31 -2.52 0.80
CA ASP A 42 16.11 -3.50 0.08
C ASP A 42 15.56 -3.61 -1.34
N GLU A 43 16.21 -2.92 -2.27
CA GLU A 43 15.74 -2.82 -3.65
C GLU A 43 15.70 -4.18 -4.36
N SER A 44 16.53 -5.13 -3.94
CA SER A 44 16.55 -6.47 -4.54
C SER A 44 15.25 -7.24 -4.27
N ARG A 45 14.48 -6.83 -3.29
CA ARG A 45 13.21 -7.49 -2.94
C ARG A 45 11.98 -6.84 -3.56
N ILE A 46 12.16 -5.74 -4.31
CA ILE A 46 11.04 -5.05 -4.95
C ILE A 46 10.54 -5.88 -6.12
N GLU A 47 9.29 -6.31 -6.05
CA GLU A 47 8.63 -7.01 -7.15
C GLU A 47 7.74 -6.05 -7.95
N LYS A 48 6.98 -5.21 -7.25
CA LYS A 48 6.10 -4.22 -7.88
C LYS A 48 6.21 -2.88 -7.18
N THR A 49 6.11 -1.81 -7.97
CA THR A 49 6.13 -0.43 -7.49
C THR A 49 4.85 0.26 -7.94
N TYR A 50 4.15 0.89 -6.99
CA TYR A 50 2.93 1.62 -7.28
C TYR A 50 3.15 3.09 -6.95
N ILE A 51 3.22 3.91 -7.99
CA ILE A 51 3.37 5.36 -7.84
C ILE A 51 1.98 5.99 -7.75
N PHE A 52 1.90 7.20 -7.19
CA PHE A 52 0.66 7.93 -7.13
C PHE A 52 0.57 8.89 -8.32
N LYS A 53 -0.58 8.91 -8.97
CA LYS A 53 -0.83 9.77 -10.13
C LYS A 53 -0.96 11.22 -9.70
N GLU A 54 -1.64 11.46 -8.57
CA GLU A 54 -1.79 12.79 -8.00
C GLU A 54 -0.77 12.97 -6.87
N LYS A 55 -0.04 14.07 -6.90
CA LYS A 55 1.01 14.34 -5.91
C LYS A 55 0.54 15.27 -4.80
N VAL A 56 -0.61 14.96 -4.20
CA VAL A 56 -1.09 15.68 -3.02
C VAL A 56 -0.60 14.93 -1.80
N GLU A 57 0.63 15.19 -1.40
CA GLU A 57 1.35 14.44 -0.37
C GLU A 57 0.59 14.27 0.93
N LYS A 58 -0.07 15.34 1.42
CA LYS A 58 -0.80 15.27 2.68
C LYS A 58 -1.96 14.29 2.64
N ARG A 59 -2.72 14.27 1.54
CA ARG A 59 -3.85 13.36 1.38
C ARG A 59 -3.37 11.92 1.26
N ILE A 60 -2.33 11.71 0.46
CA ILE A 60 -1.74 10.38 0.26
C ILE A 60 -1.17 9.85 1.58
N ARG A 61 -0.39 10.67 2.28
CA ARG A 61 0.23 10.29 3.54
C ARG A 61 -0.83 9.97 4.60
N ARG A 62 -1.90 10.75 4.65
CA ARG A 62 -3.02 10.49 5.57
C ARG A 62 -3.69 9.16 5.25
N GLY A 63 -3.96 8.88 3.98
CA GLY A 63 -4.54 7.61 3.57
C GLY A 63 -3.66 6.43 3.95
N ILE A 64 -2.35 6.54 3.71
CA ILE A 64 -1.38 5.51 4.08
C ILE A 64 -1.39 5.25 5.59
N ASN A 65 -1.46 6.30 6.40
CA ASN A 65 -1.38 6.17 7.85
C ASN A 65 -2.69 5.79 8.53
N ASP A 66 -3.83 6.20 7.97
CA ASP A 66 -5.13 6.01 8.60
C ASP A 66 -5.73 4.61 8.38
N ILE A 67 -5.32 3.92 7.32
CA ILE A 67 -5.84 2.59 7.00
C ILE A 67 -5.04 1.50 7.70
N GLU A 68 -5.73 0.58 8.34
CA GLU A 68 -5.08 -0.51 9.07
C GLU A 68 -4.36 -1.47 8.10
N PRO A 69 -3.20 -2.02 8.51
CA PRO A 69 -2.37 -2.86 7.65
C PRO A 69 -3.08 -4.07 7.05
N ILE A 70 -4.05 -4.66 7.76
CA ILE A 70 -4.76 -5.84 7.26
C ILE A 70 -5.51 -5.55 5.95
N TYR A 71 -6.04 -4.33 5.79
CA TYR A 71 -6.74 -3.97 4.57
C TYR A 71 -5.78 -3.81 3.40
N TYR A 72 -4.57 -3.38 3.66
CA TYR A 72 -3.52 -3.32 2.65
C TYR A 72 -3.09 -4.71 2.20
N GLU A 73 -3.02 -5.65 3.13
CA GLU A 73 -2.68 -7.03 2.81
C GLU A 73 -3.70 -7.64 1.85
N ILE A 74 -4.99 -7.48 2.16
CA ILE A 74 -6.08 -7.95 1.31
C ILE A 74 -6.02 -7.27 -0.06
N THR A 75 -5.85 -5.95 -0.06
CA THR A 75 -5.76 -5.16 -1.29
C THR A 75 -4.59 -5.60 -2.15
N SER A 76 -3.44 -5.85 -1.54
CA SER A 76 -2.24 -6.30 -2.25
C SER A 76 -2.50 -7.60 -3.02
N LEU A 77 -3.19 -8.55 -2.38
CA LEU A 77 -3.55 -9.80 -3.02
C LEU A 77 -4.51 -9.58 -4.20
N LEU A 78 -5.52 -8.72 -4.02
CA LEU A 78 -6.49 -8.41 -5.06
C LEU A 78 -5.84 -7.71 -6.26
N VAL A 79 -5.03 -6.70 -6.00
CA VAL A 79 -4.38 -5.93 -7.06
C VAL A 79 -3.36 -6.78 -7.80
N SER A 80 -2.62 -7.61 -7.09
CA SER A 80 -1.65 -8.51 -7.69
C SER A 80 -2.33 -9.47 -8.67
N LYS A 81 -3.47 -10.05 -8.25
CA LYS A 81 -4.24 -10.95 -9.08
C LYS A 81 -4.86 -10.25 -10.29
N ALA A 82 -5.40 -9.05 -10.09
CA ALA A 82 -5.96 -8.25 -11.16
C ALA A 82 -4.89 -7.85 -12.18
N THR A 83 -3.70 -7.52 -11.72
CA THR A 83 -2.57 -7.18 -12.60
C THR A 83 -2.24 -8.35 -13.52
N GLU A 84 -2.21 -9.56 -12.97
CA GLU A 84 -1.92 -10.77 -13.76
C GLU A 84 -3.01 -11.05 -14.80
N GLN A 85 -4.28 -10.99 -14.38
CA GLN A 85 -5.40 -11.34 -15.24
C GLN A 85 -5.67 -10.30 -16.33
N LEU A 86 -5.55 -9.01 -15.98
CA LEU A 86 -5.87 -7.93 -16.91
C LEU A 86 -4.65 -7.43 -17.68
N ASN A 87 -3.46 -7.88 -17.30
CA ASN A 87 -2.20 -7.45 -17.88
C ASN A 87 -2.09 -5.92 -17.93
N THR A 88 -2.45 -5.28 -16.82
CA THR A 88 -2.41 -3.83 -16.69
C THR A 88 -1.71 -3.43 -15.40
N GLN A 89 -1.20 -2.22 -15.36
CA GLN A 89 -0.52 -1.69 -14.18
C GLN A 89 -1.42 -0.68 -13.49
N PHE A 90 -1.46 -0.73 -12.15
CA PHE A 90 -2.27 0.17 -11.36
C PHE A 90 -1.42 1.21 -10.64
N TYR A 91 -2.02 2.36 -10.34
CA TYR A 91 -1.40 3.40 -9.51
C TYR A 91 -1.66 3.15 -8.03
N GLY A 92 -0.85 3.80 -7.19
CA GLY A 92 -0.97 3.66 -5.74
C GLY A 92 -2.33 4.08 -5.18
N GLU A 93 -3.03 5.00 -5.84
CA GLU A 93 -4.37 5.42 -5.43
C GLU A 93 -5.35 4.26 -5.37
N ILE A 94 -5.17 3.23 -6.20
CA ILE A 94 -6.05 2.06 -6.16
C ILE A 94 -5.92 1.31 -4.82
N PHE A 95 -4.72 1.28 -4.25
CA PHE A 95 -4.51 0.67 -2.94
C PHE A 95 -5.28 1.40 -1.85
N LEU A 96 -5.20 2.73 -1.85
CA LEU A 96 -5.91 3.53 -0.86
C LEU A 96 -7.42 3.39 -1.04
N ALA A 97 -7.89 3.47 -2.28
CA ALA A 97 -9.32 3.40 -2.58
C ALA A 97 -9.91 2.04 -2.21
N ILE A 98 -9.26 0.94 -2.59
CA ILE A 98 -9.75 -0.41 -2.30
C ILE A 98 -9.66 -0.70 -0.81
N SER A 99 -8.55 -0.34 -0.18
CA SER A 99 -8.37 -0.58 1.25
C SER A 99 -9.40 0.19 2.07
N ASP A 100 -9.66 1.43 1.73
CA ASP A 100 -10.66 2.25 2.38
C ASP A 100 -12.06 1.68 2.16
N HIS A 101 -12.36 1.23 0.96
CA HIS A 101 -13.65 0.63 0.62
C HIS A 101 -13.89 -0.65 1.41
N ILE A 102 -12.88 -1.51 1.52
CA ILE A 102 -12.97 -2.74 2.30
C ILE A 102 -13.22 -2.41 3.77
N ALA A 103 -12.49 -1.44 4.31
CA ALA A 103 -12.68 -1.01 5.69
C ALA A 103 -14.11 -0.50 5.92
N CYS A 104 -14.65 0.30 5.01
CA CYS A 104 -16.01 0.81 5.09
C CYS A 104 -17.05 -0.30 5.01
N LEU A 105 -16.85 -1.28 4.14
CA LEU A 105 -17.77 -2.40 4.00
C LEU A 105 -17.85 -3.24 5.28
N LEU A 106 -16.70 -3.52 5.89
CA LEU A 106 -16.66 -4.31 7.12
C LEU A 106 -17.32 -3.55 8.28
N TYR A 107 -17.07 -2.25 8.37
CA TYR A 107 -17.69 -1.40 9.38
C TYR A 107 -19.20 -1.32 9.19
N THR A 108 -19.64 -1.14 7.96
CA THR A 108 -21.06 -1.05 7.64
C THR A 108 -21.80 -2.36 7.95
N SER A 109 -21.14 -3.49 7.67
CA SER A 109 -21.72 -4.80 7.98
C SER A 109 -21.95 -4.98 9.47
N ASP A 110 -20.99 -4.58 10.30
CA ASP A 110 -21.13 -4.66 11.75
C ASP A 110 -22.25 -3.75 12.25
N ALA A 111 -22.36 -2.55 11.71
CA ALA A 111 -23.41 -1.62 12.07
C ALA A 111 -24.79 -2.11 11.64
N ALA A 112 -24.88 -2.76 10.48
CA ALA A 112 -26.13 -3.29 9.96
C ALA A 112 -26.64 -4.46 10.80
N ASP A 113 -25.74 -5.26 11.34
CA ASP A 113 -26.11 -6.41 12.18
C ASP A 113 -26.73 -6.00 13.50
N GLU A 114 -26.48 -4.79 13.95
CA GLU A 114 -27.06 -4.27 15.19
C GLU A 114 -28.48 -3.73 15.01
N LEU A 115 -28.91 -3.57 13.79
CA LEU A 115 -30.25 -3.09 13.47
C LEU A 115 -31.22 -4.25 13.30
#